data_e984a1ab522f1766764e13a7f5fee177
#
_entry.id   e984a1ab522f1766764e13a7f5fee177
#
_cell.length_a   1.000
_cell.length_b   1.000
_cell.length_c   1.000
_cell.angle_alpha   90.00
_cell.angle_beta   90.00
_cell.angle_gamma   90.00
#
_symmetry.space_group_name_H-M   'P 1'
#
loop_
_entity.id
_entity.type
_entity.pdbx_description
1 polymer ?
#
loop_
_entity_poly.entity_id
_entity_poly.type
_entity_poly.pdbx_seq_one_letter_code
_entity_poly.pdbx_strand_id
1 'polypeptide(L)'
;MRTHLMGCAVDNLNMAETLEVVEGFIRSGKPHQHVVVNVDKIVKANRDPALRQIINDCDLINADGMPVVWASRLLGKPLKERVTGVDLFEALMARAAEKGWRVFLLGAREEVVSGVARLYPARYPGLTLAGYRNGYWTPEEEEKVVADIASTRPDILFVAISSPKKEAFLARYQAAMKVPFAMGVGGTFDVAVGLVKRAPVWMQNAGLEWFYRFLQEPRRMFRRYFIDDMAFVALFAREWVKR
;
A
#
# COMPACT_ATOMS: atom_id res chain seq x y z
N MET A 1 -17.99 -1.15 -5.88
CA MET A 1 -18.25 0.02 -6.72
C MET A 1 -17.12 1.01 -6.55
N ARG A 2 -16.47 1.45 -7.65
CA ARG A 2 -15.37 2.42 -7.65
C ARG A 2 -15.92 3.84 -7.66
N THR A 3 -15.37 4.73 -6.83
CA THR A 3 -15.69 6.15 -6.76
C THR A 3 -14.46 7.00 -7.06
N HIS A 4 -14.63 8.28 -7.32
CA HIS A 4 -13.53 9.21 -7.57
C HIS A 4 -13.54 10.31 -6.52
N LEU A 5 -12.38 10.54 -5.89
CA LEU A 5 -12.15 11.55 -4.87
C LEU A 5 -10.91 12.37 -5.26
N MET A 6 -11.12 13.65 -5.53
CA MET A 6 -10.04 14.60 -5.86
C MET A 6 -9.08 14.05 -6.94
N GLY A 7 -9.65 13.48 -8.01
CA GLY A 7 -8.91 12.95 -9.15
C GLY A 7 -8.35 11.54 -9.00
N CYS A 8 -8.45 10.91 -7.84
CA CYS A 8 -8.04 9.53 -7.61
C CYS A 8 -9.26 8.61 -7.54
N ALA A 9 -9.18 7.47 -8.20
CA ALA A 9 -10.14 6.38 -8.07
C ALA A 9 -9.94 5.68 -6.71
N VAL A 10 -11.04 5.22 -6.10
CA VAL A 10 -11.03 4.46 -4.83
C VAL A 10 -12.14 3.41 -4.88
N ASP A 11 -11.82 2.18 -4.55
CA ASP A 11 -12.80 1.11 -4.45
C ASP A 11 -13.49 1.16 -3.08
N ASN A 12 -14.81 1.20 -3.09
CA ASN A 12 -15.63 1.25 -1.88
C ASN A 12 -15.81 -0.15 -1.29
N LEU A 13 -14.74 -0.68 -0.70
CA LEU A 13 -14.66 -2.01 -0.10
C LEU A 13 -14.23 -1.90 1.37
N ASN A 14 -14.72 -2.82 2.20
CA ASN A 14 -14.19 -3.08 3.53
C ASN A 14 -13.03 -4.08 3.47
N MET A 15 -12.42 -4.40 4.63
CA MET A 15 -11.29 -5.34 4.69
C MET A 15 -11.66 -6.73 4.17
N ALA A 16 -12.81 -7.27 4.57
CA ALA A 16 -13.23 -8.61 4.17
C ALA A 16 -13.46 -8.68 2.64
N GLU A 17 -14.19 -7.73 2.09
CA GLU A 17 -14.42 -7.62 0.64
C GLU A 17 -13.11 -7.42 -0.15
N THR A 18 -12.16 -6.66 0.41
CA THR A 18 -10.84 -6.48 -0.18
C THR A 18 -10.07 -7.81 -0.26
N LEU A 19 -10.08 -8.60 0.81
CA LEU A 19 -9.44 -9.92 0.83
C LEU A 19 -10.07 -10.89 -0.19
N GLU A 20 -11.41 -10.88 -0.33
CA GLU A 20 -12.12 -11.70 -1.34
C GLU A 20 -11.70 -11.31 -2.76
N VAL A 21 -11.58 -10.03 -3.06
CA VAL A 21 -11.09 -9.54 -4.36
C VAL A 21 -9.67 -10.03 -4.62
N VAL A 22 -8.77 -9.91 -3.63
CA VAL A 22 -7.38 -10.38 -3.76
C VAL A 22 -7.32 -11.90 -3.96
N GLU A 23 -8.14 -12.69 -3.25
CA GLU A 23 -8.24 -14.14 -3.50
C GLU A 23 -8.67 -14.44 -4.94
N GLY A 24 -9.61 -13.66 -5.47
CA GLY A 24 -10.04 -13.75 -6.87
C GLY A 24 -8.89 -13.47 -7.86
N PHE A 25 -8.09 -12.45 -7.58
CA PHE A 25 -6.91 -12.11 -8.39
C PHE A 25 -5.87 -13.24 -8.39
N ILE A 26 -5.53 -13.77 -7.21
CA ILE A 26 -4.58 -14.86 -7.09
C ILE A 26 -5.09 -16.11 -7.83
N ARG A 27 -6.37 -16.43 -7.68
CA ARG A 27 -6.99 -17.56 -8.38
C ARG A 27 -6.99 -17.39 -9.89
N SER A 28 -7.08 -16.17 -10.40
CA SER A 28 -7.07 -15.89 -11.83
C SER A 28 -5.70 -16.19 -12.48
N GLY A 29 -4.63 -16.15 -11.70
CA GLY A 29 -3.25 -16.28 -12.17
C GLY A 29 -2.77 -15.11 -13.04
N LYS A 30 -3.62 -14.10 -13.28
CA LYS A 30 -3.26 -12.90 -14.04
C LYS A 30 -2.65 -11.84 -13.13
N PRO A 31 -1.70 -11.03 -13.62
CA PRO A 31 -1.11 -9.96 -12.83
C PRO A 31 -2.13 -8.87 -12.48
N HIS A 32 -2.23 -8.54 -11.19
CA HIS A 32 -3.06 -7.45 -10.67
C HIS A 32 -2.28 -6.57 -9.71
N GLN A 33 -2.46 -5.26 -9.82
CA GLN A 33 -1.80 -4.26 -8.99
C GLN A 33 -2.76 -3.63 -7.99
N HIS A 34 -2.30 -3.56 -6.73
CA HIS A 34 -2.99 -2.85 -5.67
C HIS A 34 -2.23 -1.60 -5.24
N VAL A 35 -2.98 -0.57 -4.90
CA VAL A 35 -2.46 0.64 -4.29
C VAL A 35 -3.38 1.13 -3.17
N VAL A 36 -2.79 1.69 -2.11
CA VAL A 36 -3.55 2.47 -1.13
C VAL A 36 -3.43 3.96 -1.45
N VAL A 37 -4.51 4.71 -1.28
CA VAL A 37 -4.59 6.16 -1.50
C VAL A 37 -4.82 6.86 -0.17
N ASN A 38 -3.90 7.73 0.20
CA ASN A 38 -3.97 8.61 1.37
C ASN A 38 -3.82 10.08 0.95
N VAL A 39 -3.86 11.00 1.91
CA VAL A 39 -3.76 12.46 1.67
C VAL A 39 -2.53 12.80 0.84
N ASP A 40 -1.33 12.36 1.26
CA ASP A 40 -0.08 12.62 0.56
C ASP A 40 -0.11 12.12 -0.90
N LYS A 41 -0.68 10.94 -1.12
CA LYS A 41 -0.77 10.36 -2.46
C LYS A 41 -1.78 11.08 -3.35
N ILE A 42 -2.91 11.54 -2.82
CA ILE A 42 -3.87 12.39 -3.55
C ILE A 42 -3.20 13.70 -3.97
N VAL A 43 -2.47 14.34 -3.07
CA VAL A 43 -1.74 15.58 -3.38
C VAL A 43 -0.68 15.36 -4.46
N LYS A 44 0.13 14.33 -4.34
CA LYS A 44 1.15 13.98 -5.34
C LYS A 44 0.54 13.64 -6.70
N ALA A 45 -0.52 12.86 -6.74
CA ALA A 45 -1.24 12.52 -7.97
C ALA A 45 -1.86 13.74 -8.67
N ASN A 46 -2.26 14.77 -7.92
CA ASN A 46 -2.74 16.01 -8.51
C ASN A 46 -1.62 16.92 -9.04
N ARG A 47 -0.39 16.75 -8.54
CA ARG A 47 0.80 17.46 -9.06
C ARG A 47 1.49 16.71 -10.21
N ASP A 48 1.31 15.39 -10.28
CA ASP A 48 1.93 14.50 -11.26
C ASP A 48 0.85 13.67 -11.98
N PRO A 49 0.47 14.07 -13.21
CA PRO A 49 -0.51 13.35 -14.03
C PRO A 49 -0.12 11.90 -14.34
N ALA A 50 1.18 11.61 -14.50
CA ALA A 50 1.66 10.25 -14.78
C ALA A 50 1.45 9.34 -13.55
N LEU A 51 1.80 9.83 -12.36
CA LEU A 51 1.51 9.11 -11.12
C LEU A 51 0.00 8.90 -10.92
N ARG A 52 -0.81 9.92 -11.22
CA ARG A 52 -2.27 9.79 -11.14
C ARG A 52 -2.82 8.72 -12.06
N GLN A 53 -2.30 8.64 -13.29
CA GLN A 53 -2.70 7.60 -14.24
C GLN A 53 -2.33 6.22 -13.70
N ILE A 54 -1.09 6.02 -13.25
CA ILE A 54 -0.64 4.75 -12.66
C ILE A 54 -1.53 4.32 -11.48
N ILE A 55 -1.89 5.27 -10.59
CA ILE A 55 -2.78 4.97 -9.46
C ILE A 55 -4.16 4.54 -9.95
N ASN A 56 -4.74 5.29 -10.90
CA ASN A 56 -6.10 5.04 -11.38
C ASN A 56 -6.23 3.78 -12.24
N ASP A 57 -5.12 3.33 -12.84
CA ASP A 57 -5.04 2.09 -13.61
C ASP A 57 -4.87 0.83 -12.74
N CYS A 58 -4.62 0.99 -11.42
CA CYS A 58 -4.54 -0.15 -10.52
C CYS A 58 -5.88 -0.91 -10.46
N ASP A 59 -5.79 -2.24 -10.40
CA ASP A 59 -6.95 -3.13 -10.34
C ASP A 59 -7.75 -2.99 -9.03
N LEU A 60 -7.03 -2.69 -7.93
CA LEU A 60 -7.62 -2.50 -6.60
C LEU A 60 -6.99 -1.28 -5.91
N ILE A 61 -7.86 -0.37 -5.43
CA ILE A 61 -7.45 0.91 -4.85
C ILE A 61 -8.20 1.13 -3.54
N ASN A 62 -7.53 0.99 -2.40
CA ASN A 62 -8.15 1.20 -1.10
C ASN A 62 -7.81 2.59 -0.50
N ALA A 63 -8.72 3.11 0.32
CA ALA A 63 -8.48 4.32 1.10
C ALA A 63 -7.64 4.01 2.36
N ASP A 64 -6.49 4.67 2.48
CA ASP A 64 -5.60 4.60 3.65
C ASP A 64 -5.58 5.95 4.38
N GLY A 65 -6.19 5.97 5.51
CA GLY A 65 -6.27 7.16 6.35
C GLY A 65 -7.67 7.76 6.50
N MET A 66 -8.00 8.08 7.75
CA MET A 66 -9.32 8.64 8.10
C MET A 66 -9.68 9.94 7.37
N PRO A 67 -8.74 10.89 7.09
CA PRO A 67 -9.08 12.10 6.36
C PRO A 67 -9.68 11.84 4.98
N VAL A 68 -9.25 10.78 4.27
CA VAL A 68 -9.83 10.39 2.97
C VAL A 68 -11.27 9.88 3.14
N VAL A 69 -11.50 9.07 4.20
CA VAL A 69 -12.83 8.55 4.52
C VAL A 69 -13.77 9.68 4.95
N TRP A 70 -13.32 10.63 5.77
CA TRP A 70 -14.12 11.79 6.15
C TRP A 70 -14.46 12.68 4.95
N ALA A 71 -13.46 12.98 4.10
CA ALA A 71 -13.68 13.74 2.88
C ALA A 71 -14.69 13.06 1.95
N SER A 72 -14.64 11.73 1.81
CA SER A 72 -15.60 10.97 0.98
C SER A 72 -17.03 11.13 1.47
N ARG A 73 -17.24 11.08 2.79
CA ARG A 73 -18.56 11.27 3.41
C ARG A 73 -19.10 12.68 3.17
N LEU A 74 -18.26 13.70 3.40
CA LEU A 74 -18.62 15.09 3.16
C LEU A 74 -18.91 15.34 1.68
N LEU A 75 -18.18 14.73 0.75
CA LEU A 75 -18.43 14.81 -0.69
C LEU A 75 -19.63 13.97 -1.16
N GLY A 76 -20.39 13.31 -0.25
CA GLY A 76 -21.54 12.48 -0.59
C GLY A 76 -21.21 11.21 -1.35
N LYS A 77 -19.97 10.74 -1.22
CA LYS A 77 -19.44 9.52 -1.82
C LYS A 77 -18.87 8.61 -0.72
N PRO A 78 -19.68 8.19 0.29
CA PRO A 78 -19.19 7.57 1.51
C PRO A 78 -18.47 6.26 1.21
N LEU A 79 -17.23 6.16 1.71
CA LEU A 79 -16.49 4.91 1.76
C LEU A 79 -16.90 4.11 2.99
N LYS A 80 -16.99 2.79 2.82
CA LYS A 80 -17.39 1.85 3.87
C LYS A 80 -16.39 1.88 5.04
N GLU A 81 -15.10 1.79 4.70
CA GLU A 81 -14.04 1.58 5.67
C GLU A 81 -12.71 2.15 5.20
N ARG A 82 -11.82 2.39 6.14
CA ARG A 82 -10.41 2.62 5.91
C ARG A 82 -9.68 1.28 5.86
N VAL A 83 -9.12 0.91 4.72
CA VAL A 83 -8.26 -0.28 4.57
C VAL A 83 -6.81 0.16 4.48
N THR A 84 -6.07 0.06 5.59
CA THR A 84 -4.67 0.50 5.61
C THR A 84 -3.74 -0.51 4.97
N GLY A 85 -2.63 -0.03 4.41
CA GLY A 85 -1.61 -0.91 3.85
C GLY A 85 -1.01 -1.89 4.87
N VAL A 86 -0.86 -1.47 6.14
CA VAL A 86 -0.33 -2.32 7.21
C VAL A 86 -1.32 -3.42 7.58
N ASP A 87 -2.61 -3.07 7.78
CA ASP A 87 -3.62 -4.05 8.18
C ASP A 87 -3.88 -5.07 7.05
N LEU A 88 -3.90 -4.61 5.80
CA LEU A 88 -4.06 -5.51 4.64
C LEU A 88 -2.84 -6.42 4.48
N PHE A 89 -1.62 -5.91 4.69
CA PHE A 89 -0.41 -6.74 4.69
C PHE A 89 -0.49 -7.86 5.74
N GLU A 90 -0.83 -7.52 7.00
CA GLU A 90 -0.97 -8.51 8.08
C GLU A 90 -2.04 -9.56 7.76
N ALA A 91 -3.20 -9.14 7.28
CA ALA A 91 -4.29 -10.02 6.92
C ALA A 91 -3.91 -10.96 5.75
N LEU A 92 -3.18 -10.45 4.74
CA LEU A 92 -2.73 -11.25 3.60
C LEU A 92 -1.62 -12.22 4.00
N MET A 93 -0.72 -11.88 4.94
CA MET A 93 0.29 -12.82 5.44
C MET A 93 -0.37 -14.00 6.19
N ALA A 94 -1.36 -13.72 7.04
CA ALA A 94 -2.15 -14.77 7.70
C ALA A 94 -2.89 -15.65 6.68
N ARG A 95 -3.55 -15.03 5.69
CA ARG A 95 -4.29 -15.73 4.64
C ARG A 95 -3.37 -16.55 3.73
N ALA A 96 -2.16 -16.04 3.44
CA ALA A 96 -1.17 -16.77 2.67
C ALA A 96 -0.74 -18.06 3.37
N ALA A 97 -0.56 -18.01 4.71
CA ALA A 97 -0.26 -19.22 5.49
C ALA A 97 -1.40 -20.26 5.45
N GLU A 98 -2.66 -19.80 5.54
CA GLU A 98 -3.85 -20.66 5.48
C GLU A 98 -4.05 -21.32 4.09
N LYS A 99 -3.77 -20.57 3.02
CA LYS A 99 -4.03 -20.98 1.63
C LYS A 99 -2.82 -21.60 0.94
N GLY A 100 -1.65 -21.58 1.59
CA GLY A 100 -0.39 -22.06 1.01
C GLY A 100 0.16 -21.17 -0.10
N TRP A 101 -0.19 -19.87 -0.13
CA TRP A 101 0.33 -18.93 -1.13
C TRP A 101 1.79 -18.58 -0.86
N ARG A 102 2.52 -18.42 -1.93
CA ARG A 102 3.94 -18.08 -1.92
C ARG A 102 4.12 -16.56 -1.90
N VAL A 103 4.81 -16.04 -0.90
CA VAL A 103 4.99 -14.59 -0.71
C VAL A 103 6.43 -14.18 -1.03
N PHE A 104 6.62 -13.11 -1.82
CA PHE A 104 7.90 -12.46 -2.01
C PHE A 104 7.92 -11.08 -1.34
N LEU A 105 9.01 -10.77 -0.62
CA LEU A 105 9.20 -9.50 0.07
C LEU A 105 10.30 -8.70 -0.63
N LEU A 106 9.94 -7.55 -1.22
CA LEU A 106 10.88 -6.66 -1.91
C LEU A 106 10.93 -5.31 -1.22
N GLY A 107 12.11 -4.83 -0.87
CA GLY A 107 12.25 -3.46 -0.40
C GLY A 107 12.81 -3.33 1.01
N ALA A 108 12.76 -2.11 1.54
CA ALA A 108 13.40 -1.72 2.79
C ALA A 108 14.92 -1.98 2.80
N ARG A 109 15.58 -1.77 3.95
CA ARG A 109 16.97 -2.15 4.17
C ARG A 109 17.10 -3.64 4.40
N GLU A 110 18.29 -4.19 4.17
CA GLU A 110 18.54 -5.64 4.29
C GLU A 110 18.14 -6.18 5.67
N GLU A 111 18.55 -5.49 6.74
CA GLU A 111 18.23 -5.91 8.11
C GLU A 111 16.72 -5.90 8.41
N VAL A 112 15.96 -5.03 7.71
CA VAL A 112 14.50 -4.93 7.86
C VAL A 112 13.80 -6.05 7.10
N VAL A 113 14.09 -6.21 5.82
CA VAL A 113 13.40 -7.24 5.00
C VAL A 113 13.76 -8.64 5.45
N SER A 114 15.03 -8.91 5.81
CA SER A 114 15.46 -10.20 6.38
C SER A 114 14.83 -10.45 7.75
N GLY A 115 14.62 -9.38 8.55
CA GLY A 115 13.88 -9.45 9.80
C GLY A 115 12.44 -9.88 9.60
N VAL A 116 11.72 -9.29 8.63
CA VAL A 116 10.36 -9.70 8.26
C VAL A 116 10.35 -11.16 7.78
N ALA A 117 11.29 -11.52 6.90
CA ALA A 117 11.40 -12.87 6.34
C ALA A 117 11.63 -13.96 7.42
N ARG A 118 12.29 -13.62 8.50
CA ARG A 118 12.49 -14.52 9.64
C ARG A 118 11.31 -14.54 10.61
N LEU A 119 10.70 -13.38 10.88
CA LEU A 119 9.67 -13.21 11.90
C LEU A 119 8.32 -13.83 11.48
N TYR A 120 7.93 -13.62 10.23
CA TYR A 120 6.57 -13.97 9.77
C TYR A 120 6.32 -15.47 9.62
N PRO A 121 7.23 -16.30 9.13
CA PRO A 121 7.05 -17.76 9.16
C PRO A 121 6.96 -18.32 10.59
N ALA A 122 7.66 -17.70 11.55
CA ALA A 122 7.54 -18.08 12.95
C ALA A 122 6.17 -17.66 13.56
N ARG A 123 5.62 -16.52 13.13
CA ARG A 123 4.32 -16.00 13.59
C ARG A 123 3.13 -16.71 12.92
N TYR A 124 3.29 -17.11 11.66
CA TYR A 124 2.27 -17.78 10.85
C TYR A 124 2.81 -19.11 10.34
N PRO A 125 2.68 -20.19 11.14
CA PRO A 125 3.07 -21.54 10.70
C PRO A 125 2.34 -21.91 9.40
N GLY A 126 3.09 -22.42 8.41
CA GLY A 126 2.57 -22.71 7.07
C GLY A 126 2.80 -21.60 6.04
N LEU A 127 3.25 -20.40 6.46
CA LEU A 127 3.61 -19.35 5.51
C LEU A 127 4.84 -19.76 4.68
N THR A 128 4.69 -19.75 3.36
CA THR A 128 5.76 -20.03 2.41
C THR A 128 6.32 -18.75 1.83
N LEU A 129 7.58 -18.42 2.14
CA LEU A 129 8.28 -17.33 1.48
C LEU A 129 8.92 -17.85 0.18
N ALA A 130 8.55 -17.24 -0.96
CA ALA A 130 9.19 -17.49 -2.25
C ALA A 130 10.59 -16.89 -2.30
N GLY A 131 10.81 -15.80 -1.55
CA GLY A 131 12.08 -15.12 -1.43
C GLY A 131 11.93 -13.74 -0.79
N TYR A 132 13.06 -13.08 -0.60
CA TYR A 132 13.11 -11.66 -0.22
C TYR A 132 14.33 -10.97 -0.81
N ARG A 133 14.25 -9.65 -0.97
CA ARG A 133 15.35 -8.80 -1.42
C ARG A 133 15.18 -7.39 -0.83
N ASN A 134 16.28 -6.73 -0.48
CA ASN A 134 16.25 -5.33 -0.09
C ASN A 134 15.89 -4.39 -1.24
N GLY A 135 15.57 -3.13 -0.91
CA GLY A 135 15.08 -2.12 -1.85
C GLY A 135 16.18 -1.27 -2.50
N TYR A 136 17.44 -1.72 -2.46
CA TYR A 136 18.58 -0.98 -2.97
C TYR A 136 19.23 -1.73 -4.14
N TRP A 137 19.02 -1.20 -5.32
CA TRP A 137 19.63 -1.69 -6.57
C TRP A 137 19.84 -0.51 -7.53
N THR A 138 20.76 -0.68 -8.45
CA THR A 138 21.00 0.31 -9.51
C THR A 138 20.00 0.13 -10.65
N PRO A 139 19.82 1.13 -11.53
CA PRO A 139 18.94 0.99 -12.70
C PRO A 139 19.32 -0.20 -13.59
N GLU A 140 20.61 -0.53 -13.70
CA GLU A 140 21.13 -1.64 -14.50
C GLU A 140 20.77 -3.01 -13.90
N GLU A 141 20.56 -3.07 -12.59
CA GLU A 141 20.16 -4.29 -11.89
C GLU A 141 18.64 -4.53 -11.91
N GLU A 142 17.85 -3.54 -12.32
CA GLU A 142 16.38 -3.57 -12.20
C GLU A 142 15.77 -4.77 -12.94
N GLU A 143 16.24 -5.06 -14.17
CA GLU A 143 15.78 -6.21 -14.94
C GLU A 143 16.16 -7.56 -14.29
N LYS A 144 17.32 -7.63 -13.65
CA LYS A 144 17.72 -8.81 -12.88
C LYS A 144 16.82 -9.02 -11.67
N VAL A 145 16.48 -7.95 -10.94
CA VAL A 145 15.53 -8.01 -9.81
C VAL A 145 14.19 -8.57 -10.28
N VAL A 146 13.70 -8.10 -11.42
CA VAL A 146 12.44 -8.56 -12.02
C VAL A 146 12.50 -10.05 -12.39
N ALA A 147 13.60 -10.48 -13.04
CA ALA A 147 13.81 -11.89 -13.43
C ALA A 147 13.94 -12.80 -12.19
N ASP A 148 14.65 -12.36 -11.16
CA ASP A 148 14.80 -13.10 -9.90
C ASP A 148 13.42 -13.31 -9.23
N ILE A 149 12.57 -12.27 -9.15
CA ILE A 149 11.21 -12.38 -8.62
C ILE A 149 10.38 -13.37 -9.44
N ALA A 150 10.38 -13.21 -10.77
CA ALA A 150 9.62 -14.07 -11.68
C ALA A 150 10.02 -15.55 -11.57
N SER A 151 11.31 -15.84 -11.37
CA SER A 151 11.85 -17.19 -11.24
C SER A 151 11.31 -17.93 -10.02
N THR A 152 11.02 -17.20 -8.93
CA THR A 152 10.51 -17.78 -7.69
C THR A 152 9.00 -18.04 -7.72
N ARG A 153 8.28 -17.54 -8.74
CA ARG A 153 6.83 -17.74 -8.94
C ARG A 153 6.01 -17.44 -7.67
N PRO A 154 6.05 -16.23 -7.13
CA PRO A 154 5.24 -15.88 -5.97
C PRO A 154 3.79 -15.63 -6.38
N ASP A 155 2.84 -15.91 -5.48
CA ASP A 155 1.44 -15.53 -5.63
C ASP A 155 1.20 -14.08 -5.21
N ILE A 156 1.98 -13.63 -4.22
CA ILE A 156 1.92 -12.27 -3.66
C ILE A 156 3.31 -11.64 -3.64
N LEU A 157 3.40 -10.40 -4.13
CA LEU A 157 4.58 -9.54 -4.03
C LEU A 157 4.28 -8.31 -3.19
N PHE A 158 4.95 -8.16 -2.07
CA PHE A 158 4.93 -6.92 -1.28
C PHE A 158 6.14 -6.05 -1.59
N VAL A 159 5.88 -4.75 -1.93
CA VAL A 159 6.94 -3.81 -2.34
C VAL A 159 7.05 -2.66 -1.34
N ALA A 160 8.12 -2.67 -0.54
CA ALA A 160 8.43 -1.71 0.53
C ALA A 160 9.49 -0.69 0.10
N ILE A 161 9.29 -0.01 -1.02
CA ILE A 161 10.10 1.12 -1.45
C ILE A 161 9.29 2.41 -1.47
N SER A 162 9.95 3.56 -1.62
CA SER A 162 9.30 4.87 -1.53
C SER A 162 8.35 5.15 -2.70
N SER A 163 7.28 5.91 -2.43
CA SER A 163 6.44 6.50 -3.48
C SER A 163 7.13 7.76 -4.04
N PRO A 164 7.11 8.02 -5.37
CA PRO A 164 6.38 7.29 -6.42
C PRO A 164 7.13 6.10 -7.06
N LYS A 165 8.37 5.81 -6.63
CA LYS A 165 9.21 4.76 -7.26
C LYS A 165 8.51 3.40 -7.32
N LYS A 166 7.83 2.97 -6.24
CA LYS A 166 7.16 1.65 -6.22
C LYS A 166 5.99 1.56 -7.19
N GLU A 167 5.21 2.66 -7.35
CA GLU A 167 4.10 2.71 -8.28
C GLU A 167 4.63 2.58 -9.73
N ALA A 168 5.70 3.33 -10.07
CA ALA A 168 6.34 3.27 -11.37
C ALA A 168 6.97 1.89 -11.65
N PHE A 169 7.67 1.31 -10.67
CA PHE A 169 8.26 -0.03 -10.77
C PHE A 169 7.20 -1.10 -11.05
N LEU A 170 6.11 -1.10 -10.26
CA LEU A 170 5.03 -2.07 -10.45
C LEU A 170 4.34 -1.87 -11.80
N ALA A 171 3.98 -0.66 -12.17
CA ALA A 171 3.34 -0.38 -13.46
C ALA A 171 4.21 -0.81 -14.66
N ARG A 172 5.55 -0.67 -14.56
CA ARG A 172 6.48 -1.04 -15.62
C ARG A 172 6.69 -2.55 -15.72
N TYR A 173 6.79 -3.27 -14.61
CA TYR A 173 7.34 -4.62 -14.60
C TYR A 173 6.35 -5.71 -14.12
N GLN A 174 5.15 -5.38 -13.71
CA GLN A 174 4.20 -6.37 -13.19
C GLN A 174 3.94 -7.51 -14.17
N ALA A 175 3.74 -7.20 -15.45
CA ALA A 175 3.51 -8.21 -16.48
C ALA A 175 4.73 -9.14 -16.65
N ALA A 176 5.97 -8.60 -16.57
CA ALA A 176 7.20 -9.37 -16.67
C ALA A 176 7.43 -10.27 -15.43
N MET A 177 7.09 -9.78 -14.25
CA MET A 177 7.20 -10.55 -13.01
C MET A 177 6.18 -11.70 -12.93
N LYS A 178 5.07 -11.60 -13.66
CA LYS A 178 3.97 -12.61 -13.68
C LYS A 178 3.41 -12.94 -12.29
N VAL A 179 3.43 -11.97 -11.37
CA VAL A 179 2.90 -12.15 -10.02
C VAL A 179 1.40 -11.85 -10.02
N PRO A 180 0.54 -12.78 -9.58
CA PRO A 180 -0.91 -12.58 -9.58
C PRO A 180 -1.37 -11.38 -8.76
N PHE A 181 -0.71 -11.09 -7.64
CA PHE A 181 -1.05 -9.92 -6.83
C PHE A 181 0.19 -9.19 -6.33
N ALA A 182 0.32 -7.91 -6.69
CA ALA A 182 1.40 -7.05 -6.24
C ALA A 182 0.87 -5.84 -5.47
N MET A 183 1.44 -5.60 -4.29
CA MET A 183 1.01 -4.55 -3.37
C MET A 183 2.18 -3.69 -2.90
N GLY A 184 2.07 -2.38 -3.10
CA GLY A 184 3.01 -1.41 -2.56
C GLY A 184 2.73 -1.11 -1.09
N VAL A 185 3.60 -1.54 -0.18
CA VAL A 185 3.40 -1.43 1.28
C VAL A 185 4.19 -0.30 1.95
N GLY A 186 5.15 0.32 1.26
CA GLY A 186 5.95 1.44 1.81
C GLY A 186 6.66 1.07 3.12
N GLY A 187 6.42 1.85 4.18
CA GLY A 187 7.06 1.64 5.49
C GLY A 187 6.46 0.52 6.35
N THR A 188 5.65 -0.36 5.79
CA THR A 188 5.03 -1.45 6.55
C THR A 188 6.06 -2.42 7.13
N PHE A 189 7.16 -2.67 6.43
CA PHE A 189 8.21 -3.57 6.93
C PHE A 189 8.89 -3.01 8.19
N ASP A 190 9.10 -1.70 8.31
CA ASP A 190 9.63 -1.07 9.51
C ASP A 190 8.68 -1.24 10.71
N VAL A 191 7.37 -1.19 10.45
CA VAL A 191 6.34 -1.48 11.46
C VAL A 191 6.36 -2.95 11.84
N ALA A 192 6.46 -3.85 10.87
CA ALA A 192 6.43 -5.29 11.05
C ALA A 192 7.56 -5.81 11.94
N VAL A 193 8.76 -5.22 11.83
CA VAL A 193 9.91 -5.55 12.70
C VAL A 193 9.99 -4.72 13.98
N GLY A 194 9.01 -3.83 14.22
CA GLY A 194 8.93 -3.03 15.44
C GLY A 194 9.83 -1.80 15.50
N LEU A 195 10.50 -1.42 14.40
CA LEU A 195 11.28 -0.18 14.31
C LEU A 195 10.41 1.07 14.38
N VAL A 196 9.20 1.00 13.84
CA VAL A 196 8.19 2.05 13.92
C VAL A 196 6.99 1.51 14.71
N LYS A 197 6.65 2.18 15.82
CA LYS A 197 5.49 1.79 16.64
C LYS A 197 4.19 2.31 16.02
N ARG A 198 3.19 1.46 15.92
CA ARG A 198 1.83 1.89 15.58
C ARG A 198 1.16 2.58 16.75
N ALA A 199 0.22 3.45 16.44
CA ALA A 199 -0.64 4.05 17.46
C ALA A 199 -1.41 2.95 18.23
N PRO A 200 -1.71 3.14 19.52
CA PRO A 200 -2.63 2.28 20.23
C PRO A 200 -3.97 2.11 19.49
N VAL A 201 -4.62 0.95 19.62
CA VAL A 201 -5.83 0.61 18.86
C VAL A 201 -6.93 1.66 19.02
N TRP A 202 -7.11 2.20 20.23
CA TRP A 202 -8.09 3.26 20.46
C TRP A 202 -7.82 4.54 19.66
N MET A 203 -6.54 4.91 19.49
CA MET A 203 -6.16 6.05 18.63
C MET A 203 -6.37 5.74 17.14
N GLN A 204 -6.10 4.51 16.73
CA GLN A 204 -6.35 4.06 15.35
C GLN A 204 -7.86 4.16 15.05
N ASN A 205 -8.71 3.66 15.95
CA ASN A 205 -10.17 3.69 15.83
C ASN A 205 -10.73 5.13 15.87
N ALA A 206 -10.10 6.02 16.63
CA ALA A 206 -10.44 7.44 16.68
C ALA A 206 -9.91 8.24 15.47
N GLY A 207 -9.15 7.60 14.55
CA GLY A 207 -8.55 8.29 13.41
C GLY A 207 -7.34 9.17 13.75
N LEU A 208 -6.75 8.99 14.93
CA LEU A 208 -5.63 9.78 15.48
C LEU A 208 -4.25 9.17 15.20
N GLU A 209 -4.14 8.18 14.33
CA GLU A 209 -2.86 7.53 13.99
C GLU A 209 -1.85 8.54 13.42
N TRP A 210 -2.30 9.52 12.63
CA TRP A 210 -1.48 10.61 12.11
C TRP A 210 -0.88 11.46 13.24
N PHE A 211 -1.62 11.73 14.32
CA PHE A 211 -1.16 12.51 15.47
C PHE A 211 -0.11 11.74 16.27
N TYR A 212 -0.32 10.44 16.46
CA TYR A 212 0.68 9.57 17.11
C TYR A 212 2.00 9.55 16.32
N ARG A 213 1.94 9.45 14.99
CA ARG A 213 3.12 9.58 14.13
C ARG A 213 3.78 10.95 14.22
N PHE A 214 2.99 12.01 14.31
CA PHE A 214 3.52 13.35 14.52
C PHE A 214 4.33 13.46 15.81
N LEU A 215 3.86 12.86 16.90
CA LEU A 215 4.59 12.83 18.18
C LEU A 215 5.91 12.05 18.11
N GLN A 216 5.99 11.00 17.29
CA GLN A 216 7.21 10.22 17.11
C GLN A 216 8.26 10.94 16.26
N GLU A 217 7.83 11.62 15.20
CA GLU A 217 8.71 12.27 14.22
C GLU A 217 8.24 13.71 13.92
N PRO A 218 8.25 14.64 14.92
CA PRO A 218 7.59 15.95 14.77
C PRO A 218 8.14 16.79 13.63
N ARG A 219 9.46 16.84 13.44
CA ARG A 219 10.09 17.65 12.37
C ARG A 219 9.71 17.18 10.97
N ARG A 220 9.71 15.86 10.73
CA ARG A 220 9.38 15.28 9.43
C ARG A 220 7.88 15.38 9.15
N MET A 221 7.05 15.09 10.16
CA MET A 221 5.60 15.08 10.01
C MET A 221 5.02 16.48 9.98
N PHE A 222 5.63 17.49 10.63
CA PHE A 222 5.19 18.87 10.54
C PHE A 222 5.18 19.38 9.10
N ARG A 223 6.32 19.24 8.40
CA ARG A 223 6.40 19.65 6.99
C ARG A 223 5.35 18.91 6.14
N ARG A 224 5.25 17.60 6.32
CA ARG A 224 4.30 16.77 5.58
C ARG A 224 2.85 17.21 5.82
N TYR A 225 2.41 17.27 7.07
CA TYR A 225 0.99 17.52 7.39
C TYR A 225 0.58 18.98 7.22
N PHE A 226 1.43 19.92 7.59
CA PHE A 226 1.08 21.33 7.62
C PHE A 226 1.57 22.16 6.42
N ILE A 227 2.41 21.58 5.56
CA ILE A 227 2.88 22.24 4.33
C ILE A 227 2.44 21.44 3.11
N ASP A 228 2.88 20.17 3.01
CA ASP A 228 2.67 19.37 1.80
C ASP A 228 1.21 18.93 1.66
N ASP A 229 0.59 18.50 2.75
CA ASP A 229 -0.78 17.97 2.78
C ASP A 229 -1.86 19.09 2.84
N MET A 230 -1.50 20.36 3.09
CA MET A 230 -2.46 21.50 3.03
C MET A 230 -3.10 21.65 1.65
N ALA A 231 -2.40 21.23 0.59
CA ALA A 231 -2.98 21.19 -0.75
C ALA A 231 -4.22 20.28 -0.84
N PHE A 232 -4.34 19.27 0.03
CA PHE A 232 -5.53 18.42 0.10
C PHE A 232 -6.79 19.21 0.46
N VAL A 233 -6.70 20.16 1.39
CA VAL A 233 -7.83 21.03 1.77
C VAL A 233 -8.32 21.84 0.57
N ALA A 234 -7.38 22.37 -0.22
CA ALA A 234 -7.73 23.12 -1.43
C ALA A 234 -8.37 22.21 -2.50
N LEU A 235 -7.86 20.99 -2.68
CA LEU A 235 -8.46 20.01 -3.59
C LEU A 235 -9.87 19.61 -3.14
N PHE A 236 -10.05 19.37 -1.86
CA PHE A 236 -11.34 19.07 -1.26
C PHE A 236 -12.34 20.22 -1.47
N ALA A 237 -11.97 21.45 -1.14
CA ALA A 237 -12.83 22.63 -1.32
C ALA A 237 -13.23 22.82 -2.79
N ARG A 238 -12.28 22.61 -3.72
CA ARG A 238 -12.56 22.68 -5.17
C ARG A 238 -13.57 21.64 -5.62
N GLU A 239 -13.47 20.40 -5.12
CA GLU A 239 -14.44 19.34 -5.47
C GLU A 239 -15.79 19.58 -4.78
N TRP A 240 -15.79 20.12 -3.55
CA TRP A 240 -17.00 20.47 -2.82
C TRP A 240 -17.83 21.52 -3.56
N VAL A 241 -17.20 22.58 -4.09
CA VAL A 241 -17.89 23.66 -4.82
C VAL A 241 -18.43 23.19 -6.18
N LYS A 242 -17.86 22.15 -6.77
CA LYS A 242 -18.32 21.59 -8.06
C LYS A 242 -19.50 20.60 -7.94
N ARG A 243 -19.91 20.29 -6.71
CA ARG A 243 -20.99 19.37 -6.40
C ARG A 243 -22.35 20.04 -6.50
#